data_1d67347c9c511699316627b9530da117
#
_entry.id   1d67347c9c511699316627b9530da117
#
_cell.length_a   1.000
_cell.length_b   1.000
_cell.length_c   1.000
_cell.angle_alpha   90.00
_cell.angle_beta   90.00
_cell.angle_gamma   90.00
#
_symmetry.space_group_name_H-M   'P 1'
#
loop_
_entity.id
_entity.type
_entity.pdbx_description
1 polymer ?
#
loop_
_entity_poly.entity_id
_entity_poly.type
_entity_poly.pdbx_seq_one_letter_code
_entity_poly.pdbx_strand_id
1 'polypeptide(L)'
;TRKENEMRVTERVIPQYESMIEKEGGVVYLMAGLEAKFFAGKALNPTHYYGFKSEEKREAYIEEFFKDLAERAEWKAEEKAKAKAIKEKAANEMKVGDIYYSSWGYDQTNVDFYKILEVKKSSAVIVKIGNKTVLDDGPYTEVAPTPENQIGKPMLKRMGEYGFSISSYASATKWDGKPKYETGFGYGH
;
A
#
# COMPACT_ATOMS: atom_id res chain seq x y z
N THR A 1 11.82 -16.56 -35.16
CA THR A 1 12.05 -15.22 -34.59
C THR A 1 12.53 -15.36 -33.19
N ARG A 2 13.86 -15.30 -32.99
CA ARG A 2 14.54 -15.26 -31.70
C ARG A 2 14.11 -14.00 -30.99
N LYS A 3 13.44 -14.12 -29.83
CA LYS A 3 13.39 -13.06 -28.83
C LYS A 3 14.81 -12.97 -28.24
N GLU A 4 15.51 -11.93 -28.57
CA GLU A 4 16.72 -11.51 -27.88
C GLU A 4 16.34 -11.29 -26.41
N ASN A 5 16.95 -12.12 -25.57
CA ASN A 5 16.81 -12.01 -24.12
C ASN A 5 17.67 -10.80 -23.73
N GLU A 6 17.07 -9.61 -23.67
CA GLU A 6 17.73 -8.44 -23.10
C GLU A 6 18.12 -8.81 -21.66
N MET A 7 19.43 -9.03 -21.46
CA MET A 7 19.99 -9.23 -20.13
C MET A 7 19.63 -7.99 -19.30
N ARG A 8 18.77 -8.16 -18.31
CA ARG A 8 18.48 -7.10 -17.35
C ARG A 8 19.81 -6.72 -16.69
N VAL A 9 20.22 -5.47 -16.86
CA VAL A 9 21.35 -4.91 -16.17
C VAL A 9 21.07 -5.01 -14.68
N THR A 10 21.80 -5.88 -13.98
CA THR A 10 21.62 -6.13 -12.54
C THR A 10 22.60 -5.32 -11.70
N GLU A 11 23.58 -4.69 -12.34
CA GLU A 11 24.63 -3.91 -11.70
C GLU A 11 24.61 -2.46 -12.20
N ARG A 12 25.00 -1.55 -11.31
CA ARG A 12 25.12 -0.12 -11.61
C ARG A 12 26.23 0.09 -12.64
N VAL A 13 25.92 0.82 -13.71
CA VAL A 13 26.94 1.24 -14.66
C VAL A 13 27.73 2.40 -14.04
N ILE A 14 28.92 2.07 -13.56
CA ILE A 14 29.84 3.05 -12.95
C ILE A 14 30.45 3.88 -14.07
N PRO A 15 30.31 5.23 -14.06
CA PRO A 15 30.94 6.09 -15.04
C PRO A 15 32.47 6.13 -14.84
N GLN A 16 33.23 6.62 -15.83
CA GLN A 16 34.60 7.05 -15.59
C GLN A 16 34.56 8.28 -14.67
N TYR A 17 35.27 8.25 -13.54
CA TYR A 17 35.25 9.30 -12.52
C TYR A 17 36.65 9.61 -11.99
N GLU A 18 36.82 10.81 -11.45
CA GLU A 18 38.05 11.24 -10.78
C GLU A 18 38.01 10.91 -9.27
N SER A 19 36.86 11.12 -8.65
CA SER A 19 36.63 10.78 -7.26
C SER A 19 35.16 10.47 -7.01
N MET A 20 34.85 9.85 -5.86
CA MET A 20 33.49 9.59 -5.46
C MET A 20 33.24 9.97 -4.01
N ILE A 21 31.99 10.32 -3.71
CA ILE A 21 31.48 10.59 -2.37
C ILE A 21 30.34 9.64 -2.11
N GLU A 22 30.48 8.77 -1.11
CA GLU A 22 29.45 7.86 -0.68
C GLU A 22 29.00 8.22 0.73
N LYS A 23 27.70 8.39 0.91
CA LYS A 23 27.06 8.55 2.22
C LYS A 23 25.83 7.65 2.27
N GLU A 24 25.23 7.52 3.45
CA GLU A 24 24.02 6.76 3.61
C GLU A 24 22.94 7.19 2.61
N GLY A 25 22.41 6.24 1.88
CA GLY A 25 21.34 6.47 0.92
C GLY A 25 21.80 6.85 -0.50
N GLY A 26 23.09 7.06 -0.80
CA GLY A 26 23.51 7.40 -2.15
C GLY A 26 25.00 7.48 -2.40
N VAL A 27 25.37 7.63 -3.67
CA VAL A 27 26.75 7.87 -4.11
C VAL A 27 26.78 8.92 -5.21
N VAL A 28 27.78 9.77 -5.19
CA VAL A 28 28.05 10.78 -6.20
C VAL A 28 29.42 10.51 -6.83
N TYR A 29 29.47 10.39 -8.14
CA TYR A 29 30.71 10.28 -8.92
C TYR A 29 31.06 11.65 -9.49
N LEU A 30 32.25 12.16 -9.14
CA LEU A 30 32.77 13.42 -9.65
C LEU A 30 33.60 13.13 -10.89
N MET A 31 33.32 13.84 -11.96
CA MET A 31 33.96 13.65 -13.27
C MET A 31 34.68 14.92 -13.69
N ALA A 32 35.49 14.83 -14.74
CA ALA A 32 36.21 15.96 -15.31
C ALA A 32 35.25 17.10 -15.69
N GLY A 33 35.74 18.35 -15.68
CA GLY A 33 34.94 19.50 -16.13
C GLY A 33 33.82 19.92 -15.18
N LEU A 34 33.91 19.64 -13.91
CA LEU A 34 32.91 19.96 -12.88
C LEU A 34 31.56 19.19 -13.07
N GLU A 35 31.60 18.05 -13.73
CA GLU A 35 30.43 17.21 -13.87
C GLU A 35 30.26 16.24 -12.68
N ALA A 36 29.02 15.87 -12.36
CA ALA A 36 28.72 14.87 -11.34
C ALA A 36 27.51 14.03 -11.70
N LYS A 37 27.59 12.73 -11.39
CA LYS A 37 26.48 11.77 -11.48
C LYS A 37 26.08 11.30 -10.11
N PHE A 38 24.79 11.40 -9.82
CA PHE A 38 24.16 11.12 -8.52
C PHE A 38 23.34 9.84 -8.60
N PHE A 39 23.51 8.97 -7.64
CA PHE A 39 22.76 7.72 -7.56
C PHE A 39 22.13 7.58 -6.18
N ALA A 40 20.80 7.59 -6.11
CA ALA A 40 20.07 7.38 -4.88
C ALA A 40 19.81 5.88 -4.64
N GLY A 41 20.08 5.40 -3.45
CA GLY A 41 19.83 4.02 -3.03
C GLY A 41 20.47 2.98 -3.95
N LYS A 42 19.66 2.05 -4.43
CA LYS A 42 20.07 0.96 -5.34
C LYS A 42 19.83 1.29 -6.83
N ALA A 43 19.68 2.56 -7.18
CA ALA A 43 19.43 2.95 -8.56
C ALA A 43 20.57 2.46 -9.48
N LEU A 44 20.21 1.83 -10.59
CA LEU A 44 21.18 1.33 -11.60
C LEU A 44 21.62 2.47 -12.52
N ASN A 45 20.73 3.40 -12.81
CA ASN A 45 21.01 4.60 -13.59
C ASN A 45 21.15 5.82 -12.69
N PRO A 46 21.89 6.86 -13.11
CA PRO A 46 21.99 8.09 -12.34
C PRO A 46 20.60 8.73 -12.18
N THR A 47 20.27 9.14 -10.95
CA THR A 47 19.06 9.89 -10.67
C THR A 47 19.17 11.34 -11.12
N HIS A 48 20.40 11.88 -11.08
CA HIS A 48 20.75 13.20 -11.62
C HIS A 48 22.12 13.14 -12.30
N TYR A 49 22.29 13.98 -13.32
CA TYR A 49 23.54 14.21 -14.02
C TYR A 49 23.63 15.68 -14.39
N TYR A 50 24.62 16.38 -13.83
CA TYR A 50 24.81 17.81 -14.03
C TYR A 50 26.27 18.18 -14.24
N GLY A 51 26.49 19.23 -15.10
CA GLY A 51 27.70 20.03 -15.15
C GLY A 51 27.49 21.33 -14.41
N PHE A 52 28.43 21.68 -13.53
CA PHE A 52 28.33 22.86 -12.68
C PHE A 52 29.22 23.99 -13.21
N LYS A 53 28.87 25.24 -12.84
CA LYS A 53 29.64 26.43 -13.26
C LYS A 53 30.84 26.73 -12.34
N SER A 54 30.82 26.18 -11.11
CA SER A 54 31.91 26.31 -10.15
C SER A 54 31.91 25.14 -9.17
N GLU A 55 33.00 24.95 -8.46
CA GLU A 55 33.15 23.90 -7.47
C GLU A 55 32.25 24.11 -6.27
N GLU A 56 32.09 25.35 -5.82
CA GLU A 56 31.19 25.68 -4.70
C GLU A 56 29.74 25.30 -5.00
N LYS A 57 29.28 25.51 -6.25
CA LYS A 57 27.93 25.13 -6.66
C LYS A 57 27.77 23.61 -6.73
N ARG A 58 28.79 22.90 -7.14
CA ARG A 58 28.81 21.44 -7.14
C ARG A 58 28.73 20.88 -5.72
N GLU A 59 29.56 21.41 -4.83
CA GLU A 59 29.58 21.00 -3.41
C GLU A 59 28.24 21.28 -2.72
N ALA A 60 27.71 22.48 -2.89
CA ALA A 60 26.41 22.83 -2.32
C ALA A 60 25.28 21.88 -2.80
N TYR A 61 25.30 21.54 -4.10
CA TYR A 61 24.31 20.59 -4.64
C TYR A 61 24.50 19.16 -4.12
N ILE A 62 25.75 18.74 -3.90
CA ILE A 62 26.06 17.45 -3.29
C ILE A 62 25.55 17.38 -1.86
N GLU A 63 25.76 18.44 -1.09
CA GLU A 63 25.23 18.52 0.29
C GLU A 63 23.72 18.47 0.32
N GLU A 64 23.03 19.24 -0.54
CA GLU A 64 21.59 19.24 -0.67
C GLU A 64 21.06 17.85 -1.06
N PHE A 65 21.70 17.18 -2.03
CA PHE A 65 21.33 15.83 -2.45
C PHE A 65 21.36 14.82 -1.29
N PHE A 66 22.42 14.82 -0.49
CA PHE A 66 22.52 13.90 0.65
C PHE A 66 21.56 14.28 1.78
N LYS A 67 21.33 15.57 2.00
CA LYS A 67 20.33 16.06 2.94
C LYS A 67 18.94 15.59 2.56
N ASP A 68 18.54 15.75 1.31
CA ASP A 68 17.25 15.27 0.78
C ASP A 68 17.08 13.75 0.95
N LEU A 69 18.17 12.99 0.74
CA LEU A 69 18.14 11.53 0.93
C LEU A 69 17.92 11.17 2.40
N ALA A 70 18.58 11.86 3.32
CA ALA A 70 18.43 11.65 4.77
C ALA A 70 16.98 11.98 5.21
N GLU A 71 16.47 13.16 4.83
CA GLU A 71 15.10 13.57 5.16
C GLU A 71 14.05 12.59 4.62
N ARG A 72 14.23 12.09 3.39
CA ARG A 72 13.34 11.06 2.81
C ARG A 72 13.45 9.72 3.52
N ALA A 73 14.63 9.36 4.01
CA ALA A 73 14.81 8.12 4.77
C ALA A 73 14.13 8.21 6.15
N GLU A 74 14.28 9.32 6.84
CA GLU A 74 13.61 9.61 8.11
C GLU A 74 12.09 9.60 7.94
N TRP A 75 11.56 10.33 6.97
CA TRP A 75 10.13 10.34 6.68
C TRP A 75 9.58 8.94 6.40
N LYS A 76 10.27 8.14 5.58
CA LYS A 76 9.87 6.75 5.31
C LYS A 76 9.92 5.87 6.55
N ALA A 77 10.88 6.08 7.44
CA ALA A 77 10.99 5.34 8.69
C ALA A 77 9.84 5.68 9.64
N GLU A 78 9.51 6.97 9.77
CA GLU A 78 8.36 7.44 10.55
C GLU A 78 7.03 6.90 10.02
N GLU A 79 6.78 7.01 8.71
CA GLU A 79 5.56 6.50 8.09
C GLU A 79 5.43 4.98 8.26
N LYS A 80 6.53 4.25 8.14
CA LYS A 80 6.56 2.81 8.40
C LYS A 80 6.26 2.48 9.87
N ALA A 81 6.79 3.27 10.80
CA ALA A 81 6.53 3.11 12.23
C ALA A 81 5.07 3.41 12.56
N LYS A 82 4.52 4.53 12.05
CA LYS A 82 3.09 4.89 12.19
C LYS A 82 2.18 3.79 11.64
N ALA A 83 2.44 3.34 10.41
CA ALA A 83 1.65 2.27 9.78
C ALA A 83 1.73 0.95 10.56
N LYS A 84 2.87 0.64 11.18
CA LYS A 84 3.02 -0.53 12.04
C LYS A 84 2.20 -0.40 13.31
N ALA A 85 2.29 0.75 13.99
CA ALA A 85 1.54 1.03 15.23
C ALA A 85 0.02 0.96 15.00
N ILE A 86 -0.48 1.54 13.90
CA ILE A 86 -1.89 1.47 13.52
C ILE A 86 -2.35 0.02 13.33
N LYS A 87 -1.55 -0.79 12.62
CA LYS A 87 -1.87 -2.21 12.39
C LYS A 87 -1.86 -3.02 13.69
N GLU A 88 -0.92 -2.75 14.58
CA GLU A 88 -0.85 -3.42 15.88
C GLU A 88 -2.06 -3.04 16.75
N LYS A 89 -2.43 -1.77 16.79
CA LYS A 89 -3.63 -1.31 17.49
C LYS A 89 -4.88 -1.99 16.93
N ALA A 90 -5.08 -1.95 15.62
CA ALA A 90 -6.22 -2.58 14.98
C ALA A 90 -6.29 -4.10 15.24
N ALA A 91 -5.14 -4.79 15.27
CA ALA A 91 -5.08 -6.22 15.60
C ALA A 91 -5.48 -6.50 17.06
N ASN A 92 -5.08 -5.63 18.00
CA ASN A 92 -5.41 -5.78 19.42
C ASN A 92 -6.90 -5.52 19.71
N GLU A 93 -7.55 -4.67 18.93
CA GLU A 93 -8.99 -4.36 19.06
C GLU A 93 -9.91 -5.41 18.41
N MET A 94 -9.34 -6.29 17.59
CA MET A 94 -10.10 -7.31 16.86
C MET A 94 -10.40 -8.51 17.73
N LYS A 95 -11.62 -9.03 17.64
CA LYS A 95 -12.09 -10.21 18.38
C LYS A 95 -12.70 -11.24 17.47
N VAL A 96 -12.57 -12.50 17.86
CA VAL A 96 -13.34 -13.59 17.21
C VAL A 96 -14.84 -13.28 17.36
N GLY A 97 -15.56 -13.42 16.27
CA GLY A 97 -16.99 -13.06 16.20
C GLY A 97 -17.28 -11.65 15.72
N ASP A 98 -16.30 -10.74 15.70
CA ASP A 98 -16.49 -9.40 15.11
C ASP A 98 -16.93 -9.52 13.66
N ILE A 99 -17.81 -8.61 13.27
CA ILE A 99 -18.38 -8.55 11.92
C ILE A 99 -17.79 -7.34 11.19
N TYR A 100 -17.43 -7.57 9.94
CA TYR A 100 -16.96 -6.58 8.98
C TYR A 100 -17.88 -6.56 7.80
N TYR A 101 -18.00 -5.41 7.11
CA TYR A 101 -18.75 -5.29 5.88
C TYR A 101 -17.95 -4.63 4.80
N SER A 102 -18.25 -4.96 3.56
CA SER A 102 -17.68 -4.36 2.35
C SER A 102 -18.82 -3.87 1.47
N SER A 103 -18.81 -2.59 1.14
CA SER A 103 -19.72 -2.01 0.14
C SER A 103 -18.90 -1.81 -1.15
N TRP A 104 -19.42 -2.33 -2.26
CA TRP A 104 -18.71 -2.33 -3.53
C TRP A 104 -19.69 -2.32 -4.72
N GLY A 105 -19.16 -1.95 -5.91
CA GLY A 105 -19.86 -1.85 -7.17
C GLY A 105 -19.68 -0.48 -7.79
N TYR A 106 -19.93 -0.36 -9.08
CA TYR A 106 -19.82 0.89 -9.84
C TYR A 106 -21.22 1.46 -10.13
N ASP A 107 -22.05 0.70 -10.87
CA ASP A 107 -23.41 1.12 -11.24
C ASP A 107 -24.48 0.69 -10.19
N GLN A 108 -24.09 -0.21 -9.31
CA GLN A 108 -24.94 -0.66 -8.21
C GLN A 108 -24.10 -0.84 -6.94
N THR A 109 -24.72 -0.70 -5.78
CA THR A 109 -24.09 -0.96 -4.49
C THR A 109 -24.43 -2.36 -4.04
N ASN A 110 -23.39 -3.18 -3.78
CA ASN A 110 -23.54 -4.50 -3.18
C ASN A 110 -22.89 -4.48 -1.79
N VAL A 111 -23.45 -5.23 -0.86
CA VAL A 111 -22.94 -5.32 0.51
C VAL A 111 -22.65 -6.77 0.87
N ASP A 112 -21.41 -7.03 1.22
CA ASP A 112 -20.94 -8.31 1.73
C ASP A 112 -20.58 -8.21 3.21
N PHE A 113 -20.95 -9.19 4.01
CA PHE A 113 -20.55 -9.28 5.41
C PHE A 113 -19.57 -10.42 5.65
N TYR A 114 -18.67 -10.20 6.61
CA TYR A 114 -17.62 -11.15 6.98
C TYR A 114 -17.54 -11.27 8.50
N LYS A 115 -17.40 -12.50 9.00
CA LYS A 115 -17.21 -12.81 10.43
C LYS A 115 -15.78 -13.26 10.67
N ILE A 116 -15.16 -12.81 11.76
CA ILE A 116 -13.85 -13.26 12.17
C ILE A 116 -13.99 -14.61 12.87
N LEU A 117 -13.25 -15.60 12.37
CA LEU A 117 -13.15 -16.95 12.96
C LEU A 117 -11.94 -17.11 13.86
N GLU A 118 -10.81 -16.50 13.49
CA GLU A 118 -9.55 -16.60 14.21
C GLU A 118 -8.75 -15.29 14.05
N VAL A 119 -8.15 -14.80 15.12
CA VAL A 119 -7.26 -13.64 15.11
C VAL A 119 -5.82 -14.10 15.22
N LYS A 120 -4.94 -13.61 14.32
CA LYS A 120 -3.49 -13.82 14.32
C LYS A 120 -2.78 -12.49 14.49
N LYS A 121 -1.47 -12.50 14.74
CA LYS A 121 -0.66 -11.31 15.06
C LYS A 121 -0.87 -10.10 14.12
N SER A 122 -1.03 -10.34 12.80
CA SER A 122 -1.20 -9.27 11.78
C SER A 122 -2.22 -9.63 10.71
N SER A 123 -3.04 -10.64 10.97
CA SER A 123 -4.04 -11.17 10.03
C SER A 123 -5.17 -11.83 10.80
N ALA A 124 -6.27 -12.12 10.13
CA ALA A 124 -7.35 -12.92 10.68
C ALA A 124 -7.86 -13.92 9.64
N VAL A 125 -8.43 -15.01 10.12
CA VAL A 125 -9.24 -15.90 9.30
C VAL A 125 -10.66 -15.36 9.36
N ILE A 126 -11.17 -14.96 8.22
CA ILE A 126 -12.53 -14.44 8.05
C ILE A 126 -13.33 -15.35 7.15
N VAL A 127 -14.65 -15.33 7.30
CA VAL A 127 -15.58 -16.06 6.43
C VAL A 127 -16.69 -15.12 5.98
N LYS A 128 -17.10 -15.23 4.71
CA LYS A 128 -18.28 -14.51 4.22
C LYS A 128 -19.52 -15.12 4.85
N ILE A 129 -20.40 -14.25 5.36
CA ILE A 129 -21.69 -14.62 5.96
C ILE A 129 -22.83 -14.03 5.15
N GLY A 130 -24.01 -14.60 5.29
CA GLY A 130 -25.22 -14.09 4.65
C GLY A 130 -25.66 -12.76 5.23
N ASN A 131 -26.58 -12.13 4.53
CA ASN A 131 -27.33 -10.98 5.00
C ASN A 131 -28.84 -11.27 4.96
N LYS A 132 -29.61 -10.40 5.58
CA LYS A 132 -31.07 -10.33 5.48
C LYS A 132 -31.49 -8.91 5.17
N THR A 133 -32.52 -8.75 4.35
CA THR A 133 -33.16 -7.47 4.12
C THR A 133 -33.87 -7.02 5.39
N VAL A 134 -33.64 -5.79 5.78
CA VAL A 134 -34.28 -5.12 6.94
C VAL A 134 -35.30 -4.10 6.45
N LEU A 135 -35.01 -3.40 5.36
CA LEU A 135 -35.87 -2.48 4.68
C LEU A 135 -35.78 -2.75 3.17
N ASP A 136 -36.95 -2.82 2.51
CA ASP A 136 -37.04 -2.91 1.05
C ASP A 136 -38.01 -1.82 0.58
N ASP A 137 -37.46 -0.80 -0.06
CA ASP A 137 -38.18 0.32 -0.66
C ASP A 137 -37.81 0.42 -2.15
N GLY A 138 -37.96 -0.70 -2.86
CA GLY A 138 -37.65 -0.82 -4.27
C GLY A 138 -36.17 -0.64 -4.59
N PRO A 139 -35.75 0.51 -5.16
CA PRO A 139 -34.32 0.74 -5.49
C PRO A 139 -33.44 0.91 -4.24
N TYR A 140 -34.02 1.22 -3.09
CA TYR A 140 -33.34 1.39 -1.82
C TYR A 140 -33.60 0.21 -0.91
N THR A 141 -32.60 -0.60 -0.66
CA THR A 141 -32.68 -1.76 0.23
C THR A 141 -31.67 -1.62 1.34
N GLU A 142 -32.04 -1.91 2.57
CA GLU A 142 -31.12 -2.04 3.69
C GLU A 142 -30.94 -3.48 4.11
N VAL A 143 -29.68 -3.88 4.31
CA VAL A 143 -29.33 -5.24 4.70
C VAL A 143 -28.55 -5.27 6.01
N ALA A 144 -28.74 -6.33 6.78
CA ALA A 144 -28.00 -6.60 8.00
C ALA A 144 -27.41 -8.02 7.97
N PRO A 145 -26.28 -8.28 8.65
CA PRO A 145 -25.64 -9.59 8.64
C PRO A 145 -26.48 -10.65 9.32
N THR A 146 -26.32 -11.89 8.85
CA THR A 146 -26.81 -13.12 9.52
C THR A 146 -25.60 -13.97 9.94
N PRO A 147 -25.05 -13.74 11.15
CA PRO A 147 -23.77 -14.31 11.60
C PRO A 147 -23.68 -15.84 11.59
N GLU A 148 -24.84 -16.50 11.70
CA GLU A 148 -24.97 -17.97 11.71
C GLU A 148 -24.89 -18.57 10.30
N ASN A 149 -25.21 -17.78 9.28
CA ASN A 149 -25.27 -18.25 7.90
C ASN A 149 -23.91 -18.03 7.20
N GLN A 150 -23.01 -19.01 7.27
CA GLN A 150 -21.74 -18.98 6.54
C GLN A 150 -21.96 -19.43 5.09
N ILE A 151 -21.65 -18.55 4.14
CA ILE A 151 -21.88 -18.79 2.71
C ILE A 151 -20.58 -18.90 1.90
N GLY A 152 -19.43 -18.69 2.52
CA GLY A 152 -18.12 -18.75 1.86
C GLY A 152 -17.15 -19.73 2.54
N LYS A 153 -16.00 -19.90 1.90
CA LYS A 153 -14.86 -20.61 2.54
C LYS A 153 -14.06 -19.63 3.43
N PRO A 154 -13.50 -20.10 4.55
CA PRO A 154 -12.59 -19.28 5.34
C PRO A 154 -11.41 -18.77 4.52
N MET A 155 -11.06 -17.50 4.72
CA MET A 155 -9.98 -16.81 4.02
C MET A 155 -9.03 -16.17 5.03
N LEU A 156 -7.72 -16.34 4.84
CA LEU A 156 -6.71 -15.61 5.60
C LEU A 156 -6.53 -14.23 4.97
N LYS A 157 -6.80 -13.17 5.71
CA LYS A 157 -6.64 -11.78 5.28
C LYS A 157 -5.70 -11.02 6.21
N ARG A 158 -4.81 -10.19 5.62
CA ARG A 158 -3.97 -9.29 6.40
C ARG A 158 -4.78 -8.08 6.87
N MET A 159 -4.52 -7.66 8.09
CA MET A 159 -5.08 -6.44 8.65
C MET A 159 -4.49 -5.21 7.97
N GLY A 160 -5.35 -4.31 7.52
CA GLY A 160 -5.04 -2.94 7.16
C GLY A 160 -5.36 -1.98 8.31
N GLU A 161 -5.27 -0.69 8.04
CA GLU A 161 -5.57 0.37 9.00
C GLU A 161 -7.05 0.36 9.43
N TYR A 162 -7.96 0.16 8.48
CA TYR A 162 -9.41 0.24 8.71
C TYR A 162 -10.13 -1.11 8.57
N GLY A 163 -9.40 -2.20 8.33
CA GLY A 163 -9.98 -3.52 8.14
C GLY A 163 -9.21 -4.38 7.15
N PHE A 164 -9.90 -5.07 6.26
CA PHE A 164 -9.31 -6.06 5.36
C PHE A 164 -9.49 -5.68 3.89
N SER A 165 -8.45 -5.84 3.08
CA SER A 165 -8.60 -5.87 1.63
C SER A 165 -9.20 -7.22 1.21
N ILE A 166 -10.38 -7.20 0.64
CA ILE A 166 -11.08 -8.41 0.15
C ILE A 166 -10.63 -8.75 -1.27
N SER A 167 -10.60 -7.73 -2.12
CA SER A 167 -10.13 -7.80 -3.51
C SER A 167 -9.39 -6.50 -3.88
N SER A 168 -9.00 -6.36 -5.15
CA SER A 168 -8.38 -5.12 -5.66
C SER A 168 -9.33 -3.91 -5.64
N TYR A 169 -10.63 -4.14 -5.60
CA TYR A 169 -11.67 -3.11 -5.67
C TYR A 169 -12.57 -3.07 -4.41
N ALA A 170 -12.40 -3.96 -3.45
CA ALA A 170 -13.27 -4.07 -2.29
C ALA A 170 -12.46 -4.21 -0.99
N SER A 171 -12.80 -3.40 0.00
CA SER A 171 -12.26 -3.46 1.35
C SER A 171 -13.39 -3.64 2.36
N ALA A 172 -13.15 -4.41 3.41
CA ALA A 172 -14.10 -4.59 4.50
C ALA A 172 -13.66 -3.81 5.73
N THR A 173 -14.58 -3.03 6.30
CA THR A 173 -14.42 -2.27 7.53
C THR A 173 -15.27 -2.85 8.66
N LYS A 174 -14.94 -2.55 9.91
CA LYS A 174 -15.70 -3.06 11.06
C LYS A 174 -17.16 -2.56 10.98
N TRP A 175 -18.08 -3.48 11.15
CA TRP A 175 -19.51 -3.15 11.15
C TRP A 175 -19.87 -2.38 12.42
N ASP A 176 -20.65 -1.33 12.26
CA ASP A 176 -21.07 -0.41 13.32
C ASP A 176 -22.40 -0.79 14.00
N GLY A 177 -22.94 -1.97 13.66
CA GLY A 177 -24.22 -2.45 14.19
C GLY A 177 -25.46 -1.92 13.46
N LYS A 178 -25.30 -1.05 12.45
CA LYS A 178 -26.43 -0.48 11.69
C LYS A 178 -26.59 -1.18 10.34
N PRO A 179 -27.83 -1.30 9.83
CA PRO A 179 -28.07 -1.77 8.47
C PRO A 179 -27.26 -0.97 7.44
N LYS A 180 -26.95 -1.59 6.31
CA LYS A 180 -26.19 -0.98 5.22
C LYS A 180 -27.02 -0.93 3.96
N TYR A 181 -26.91 0.17 3.23
CA TYR A 181 -27.57 0.36 1.95
C TYR A 181 -27.01 -0.60 0.90
N GLU A 182 -27.92 -1.23 0.19
CA GLU A 182 -27.67 -2.03 -1.01
C GLU A 182 -28.67 -1.64 -2.10
N THR A 183 -28.27 -1.69 -3.37
CA THR A 183 -29.20 -1.46 -4.48
C THR A 183 -30.20 -2.62 -4.54
N GLY A 184 -31.48 -2.30 -4.54
CA GLY A 184 -32.58 -3.27 -4.56
C GLY A 184 -32.52 -4.19 -5.77
N PHE A 185 -33.03 -5.40 -5.61
CA PHE A 185 -33.05 -6.40 -6.67
C PHE A 185 -33.80 -5.87 -7.91
N GLY A 186 -33.15 -5.97 -9.09
CA GLY A 186 -33.73 -5.52 -10.35
C GLY A 186 -33.56 -4.04 -10.68
N TYR A 187 -32.89 -3.26 -9.80
CA TYR A 187 -32.58 -1.83 -10.00
C TYR A 187 -31.10 -1.58 -10.32
N GLY A 188 -30.25 -2.60 -10.26
CA GLY A 188 -28.87 -2.55 -10.74
C GLY A 188 -28.76 -2.87 -12.24
N HIS A 189 -27.73 -2.36 -12.88
CA HIS A 189 -27.40 -2.61 -14.31
C HIS A 189 -26.31 -3.67 -14.44
#